data_e9bfc3c4543ef277ec3ee0aa27e79cb6
#
_entry.id   e9bfc3c4543ef277ec3ee0aa27e79cb6
#
_cell.length_a   1.000
_cell.length_b   1.000
_cell.length_c   1.000
_cell.angle_alpha   90.00
_cell.angle_beta   90.00
_cell.angle_gamma   90.00
#
_symmetry.space_group_name_H-M   'P 1'
#
loop_
_entity.id
_entity.type
_entity.pdbx_description
1 polymer ?
#
loop_
_entity_poly.entity_id
_entity_poly.type
_entity_poly.pdbx_seq_one_letter_code
_entity_poly.pdbx_strand_id
1 'polypeptide(L)'
;MNRPKRLRYCVDNEWRESKTTKPYMPVTDSSTGAVIAEAPCCTVDEVNSAVAAAKAAFPGWSSRPVQQRIEVMFHFRALLEKHLDELTLSVATELGKNLDEARGDILKAMEVVEVACGAPILMQGDALMNVSTGHDTVMYREPVGVFAGIVPFNFPAMIPFGWMIPLCISMGNTFVLKSASLTPMTSMRVLELLIEAGMPKGVVNLVTCSRVEAELLLKHPDVRGISYVGSTSVGLHIYSTAAAHGKRVQALCEAKNHGLVLRDAALERSAIGIINSTFGCAGMRCMALPALCVEEACADEFISYLVKYAKQRKVGCAYDPKTELGPVVSAEHQRSVIDWITKGVEEGAELILDGRNVVVPGFENGHFVGPTIFDHVKPGMTVGDCEIFGPVTSIKRVKGFEEGLAIMNDNRFANGSCIFTQNGNYAREFVRRTNGGMVGVNVGIPVPVAYFPFAGHKDSFFGDLHVMGRDGVAFYTEAKCVTSRWFSEEDKQEKCVSTWDGTITRK
;
A
#
# COMPACT_ATOMS: atom_id res chain seq x y z
N MET A 1 20.49 -2.28 32.38
CA MET A 1 19.74 -2.05 31.10
C MET A 1 18.74 -3.18 30.96
N ASN A 2 17.44 -2.89 30.89
CA ASN A 2 16.46 -3.92 30.61
C ASN A 2 16.72 -4.47 29.18
N ARG A 3 16.69 -5.79 29.03
CA ARG A 3 16.82 -6.42 27.70
C ARG A 3 15.62 -6.00 26.83
N PRO A 4 15.80 -5.72 25.52
CA PRO A 4 14.70 -5.43 24.62
C PRO A 4 13.65 -6.55 24.64
N LYS A 5 12.37 -6.17 24.48
CA LYS A 5 11.26 -7.14 24.46
C LYS A 5 11.38 -8.05 23.23
N ARG A 6 11.47 -9.36 23.43
CA ARG A 6 11.36 -10.32 22.32
C ARG A 6 9.92 -10.43 21.87
N LEU A 7 9.71 -10.19 20.58
CA LEU A 7 8.40 -10.31 19.93
C LEU A 7 8.12 -11.76 19.55
N ARG A 8 6.84 -12.06 19.33
CA ARG A 8 6.32 -13.39 19.02
C ARG A 8 5.60 -13.36 17.69
N TYR A 9 5.53 -14.47 16.98
CA TYR A 9 4.65 -14.65 15.83
C TYR A 9 3.29 -15.22 16.28
N CYS A 10 2.25 -15.05 15.45
CA CYS A 10 0.90 -15.47 15.79
C CYS A 10 0.37 -16.51 14.79
N VAL A 11 -0.01 -17.67 15.30
CA VAL A 11 -0.68 -18.75 14.54
C VAL A 11 -1.81 -19.30 15.38
N ASP A 12 -3.01 -19.47 14.79
CA ASP A 12 -4.23 -19.93 15.48
C ASP A 12 -4.63 -19.02 16.65
N ASN A 13 -4.46 -17.70 16.52
CA ASN A 13 -4.67 -16.71 17.59
C ASN A 13 -3.76 -16.92 18.82
N GLU A 14 -2.70 -17.70 18.70
CA GLU A 14 -1.71 -17.96 19.75
C GLU A 14 -0.39 -17.30 19.43
N TRP A 15 0.11 -16.49 20.37
CA TRP A 15 1.43 -15.86 20.27
C TRP A 15 2.52 -16.84 20.74
N ARG A 16 3.42 -17.19 19.80
CA ARG A 16 4.45 -18.23 19.99
C ARG A 16 5.85 -17.64 19.89
N GLU A 17 6.78 -18.14 20.69
CA GLU A 17 8.19 -17.84 20.52
C GLU A 17 8.75 -18.64 19.35
N SER A 18 9.55 -17.97 18.51
CA SER A 18 10.19 -18.64 17.37
C SER A 18 11.32 -19.56 17.83
N LYS A 19 11.40 -20.73 17.20
CA LYS A 19 12.49 -21.70 17.35
C LYS A 19 13.71 -21.38 16.47
N THR A 20 13.73 -20.18 15.88
CA THR A 20 14.82 -19.76 15.00
C THR A 20 16.17 -19.76 15.71
N THR A 21 17.19 -20.22 15.01
CA THR A 21 18.59 -20.07 15.44
C THR A 21 19.25 -18.82 14.87
N LYS A 22 18.54 -18.10 13.95
CA LYS A 22 18.98 -16.82 13.40
C LYS A 22 18.88 -15.71 14.43
N PRO A 23 19.73 -14.68 14.34
CA PRO A 23 19.57 -13.49 15.18
C PRO A 23 18.19 -12.87 15.03
N TYR A 24 17.61 -12.42 16.14
CA TYR A 24 16.43 -11.58 16.10
C TYR A 24 16.77 -10.22 15.52
N MET A 25 15.87 -9.66 14.75
CA MET A 25 16.04 -8.35 14.10
C MET A 25 15.68 -7.23 15.07
N PRO A 26 16.55 -6.22 15.28
CA PRO A 26 16.24 -5.11 16.18
C PRO A 26 15.11 -4.26 15.60
N VAL A 27 14.17 -3.87 16.46
CA VAL A 27 13.16 -2.83 16.22
C VAL A 27 13.60 -1.62 17.02
N THR A 28 13.79 -0.50 16.34
CA THR A 28 14.31 0.72 16.95
C THR A 28 13.21 1.78 17.10
N ASP A 29 13.29 2.56 18.16
CA ASP A 29 12.67 3.86 18.19
C ASP A 29 13.43 4.78 17.21
N SER A 30 12.79 5.17 16.14
CA SER A 30 13.43 5.95 15.06
C SER A 30 13.90 7.32 15.53
N SER A 31 13.26 7.91 16.56
CA SER A 31 13.64 9.23 17.11
C SER A 31 14.87 9.19 18.01
N THR A 32 15.10 8.05 18.70
CA THR A 32 16.20 7.94 19.67
C THR A 32 17.31 6.99 19.21
N GLY A 33 17.06 6.15 18.19
CA GLY A 33 17.97 5.08 17.78
C GLY A 33 18.04 3.91 18.77
N ALA A 34 17.29 3.94 19.87
CA ALA A 34 17.28 2.89 20.87
C ALA A 34 16.55 1.63 20.38
N VAL A 35 17.11 0.45 20.66
CA VAL A 35 16.42 -0.83 20.41
C VAL A 35 15.32 -1.02 21.45
N ILE A 36 14.06 -1.03 21.03
CA ILE A 36 12.88 -1.16 21.88
C ILE A 36 12.32 -2.58 21.89
N ALA A 37 12.53 -3.34 20.82
CA ALA A 37 12.12 -4.74 20.72
C ALA A 37 13.01 -5.50 19.75
N GLU A 38 12.84 -6.83 19.70
CA GLU A 38 13.54 -7.72 18.76
C GLU A 38 12.51 -8.64 18.08
N ALA A 39 12.40 -8.58 16.76
CA ALA A 39 11.49 -9.39 15.95
C ALA A 39 12.14 -10.73 15.58
N PRO A 40 11.42 -11.87 15.67
CA PRO A 40 11.96 -13.16 15.25
C PRO A 40 12.11 -13.23 13.72
N CYS A 41 13.11 -14.00 13.27
CA CYS A 41 13.17 -14.48 11.90
C CYS A 41 12.57 -15.89 11.86
N CYS A 42 11.23 -16.00 11.73
CA CYS A 42 10.52 -17.28 11.75
C CYS A 42 11.11 -18.27 10.76
N THR A 43 11.15 -19.56 11.15
CA THR A 43 11.66 -20.65 10.32
C THR A 43 10.68 -21.02 9.20
N VAL A 44 11.14 -21.81 8.23
CA VAL A 44 10.30 -22.39 7.18
C VAL A 44 9.13 -23.18 7.75
N ASP A 45 9.35 -23.95 8.84
CA ASP A 45 8.30 -24.75 9.49
C ASP A 45 7.25 -23.86 10.17
N GLU A 46 7.66 -22.73 10.74
CA GLU A 46 6.75 -21.76 11.35
C GLU A 46 5.90 -21.04 10.29
N VAL A 47 6.48 -20.70 9.14
CA VAL A 47 5.73 -20.16 8.00
C VAL A 47 4.76 -21.20 7.44
N ASN A 48 5.20 -22.46 7.29
CA ASN A 48 4.32 -23.56 6.88
C ASN A 48 3.17 -23.77 7.87
N SER A 49 3.45 -23.68 9.18
CA SER A 49 2.40 -23.82 10.20
C SER A 49 1.32 -22.73 10.09
N ALA A 50 1.72 -21.50 9.74
CA ALA A 50 0.78 -20.41 9.50
C ALA A 50 -0.11 -20.67 8.27
N VAL A 51 0.45 -21.19 7.17
CA VAL A 51 -0.31 -21.58 5.99
C VAL A 51 -1.25 -22.75 6.28
N ALA A 52 -0.77 -23.76 7.02
CA ALA A 52 -1.58 -24.93 7.42
C ALA A 52 -2.78 -24.51 8.30
N ALA A 53 -2.55 -23.62 9.26
CA ALA A 53 -3.64 -23.05 10.08
C ALA A 53 -4.66 -22.29 9.25
N ALA A 54 -4.20 -21.44 8.30
CA ALA A 54 -5.07 -20.72 7.38
C ALA A 54 -5.90 -21.65 6.49
N LYS A 55 -5.27 -22.72 5.97
CA LYS A 55 -5.96 -23.76 5.19
C LYS A 55 -7.02 -24.48 6.02
N ALA A 56 -6.70 -24.88 7.24
CA ALA A 56 -7.63 -25.57 8.13
C ALA A 56 -8.84 -24.72 8.52
N ALA A 57 -8.63 -23.40 8.71
CA ALA A 57 -9.69 -22.45 9.05
C ALA A 57 -10.62 -22.12 7.86
N PHE A 58 -10.13 -22.23 6.63
CA PHE A 58 -10.84 -21.77 5.43
C PHE A 58 -12.25 -22.37 5.26
N PRO A 59 -12.48 -23.70 5.34
CA PRO A 59 -13.82 -24.27 5.13
C PRO A 59 -14.84 -23.72 6.14
N GLY A 60 -14.48 -23.64 7.43
CA GLY A 60 -15.35 -23.13 8.48
C GLY A 60 -15.63 -21.62 8.35
N TRP A 61 -14.66 -20.85 7.90
CA TRP A 61 -14.82 -19.40 7.70
C TRP A 61 -15.58 -19.06 6.42
N SER A 62 -15.25 -19.69 5.31
CA SER A 62 -15.89 -19.44 4.01
C SER A 62 -17.37 -19.82 3.99
N SER A 63 -17.76 -20.87 4.75
CA SER A 63 -19.16 -21.31 4.86
C SER A 63 -20.01 -20.43 5.78
N ARG A 64 -19.42 -19.53 6.57
CA ARG A 64 -20.21 -18.59 7.39
C ARG A 64 -20.98 -17.61 6.52
N PRO A 65 -22.24 -17.32 6.83
CA PRO A 65 -22.97 -16.23 6.19
C PRO A 65 -22.14 -14.93 6.20
N VAL A 66 -22.18 -14.18 5.11
CA VAL A 66 -21.41 -12.93 5.00
C VAL A 66 -21.74 -11.94 6.11
N GLN A 67 -22.99 -11.90 6.58
CA GLN A 67 -23.44 -11.08 7.71
C GLN A 67 -22.66 -11.40 9.00
N GLN A 68 -22.43 -12.67 9.30
CA GLN A 68 -21.65 -13.08 10.48
C GLN A 68 -20.16 -12.78 10.32
N ARG A 69 -19.63 -12.76 9.09
CA ARG A 69 -18.22 -12.38 8.87
C ARG A 69 -17.98 -10.90 9.10
N ILE A 70 -18.91 -10.04 8.67
CA ILE A 70 -18.76 -8.59 8.83
C ILE A 70 -19.02 -8.10 10.26
N GLU A 71 -19.66 -8.86 11.13
CA GLU A 71 -19.77 -8.53 12.56
C GLU A 71 -18.38 -8.33 13.18
N VAL A 72 -17.42 -9.18 12.80
CA VAL A 72 -16.02 -9.03 13.22
C VAL A 72 -15.43 -7.70 12.72
N MET A 73 -15.77 -7.26 11.50
CA MET A 73 -15.28 -5.99 10.94
C MET A 73 -15.84 -4.78 11.68
N PHE A 74 -17.13 -4.80 12.04
CA PHE A 74 -17.73 -3.75 12.86
C PHE A 74 -17.08 -3.64 14.24
N HIS A 75 -16.87 -4.76 14.92
CA HIS A 75 -16.17 -4.77 16.21
C HIS A 75 -14.72 -4.31 16.07
N PHE A 76 -14.03 -4.78 15.03
CA PHE A 76 -12.64 -4.38 14.75
C PHE A 76 -12.53 -2.88 14.50
N ARG A 77 -13.43 -2.31 13.69
CA ARG A 77 -13.48 -0.86 13.45
C ARG A 77 -13.64 -0.08 14.76
N ALA A 78 -14.52 -0.52 15.65
CA ALA A 78 -14.74 0.11 16.95
C ALA A 78 -13.51 0.00 17.87
N LEU A 79 -12.78 -1.13 17.84
CA LEU A 79 -11.56 -1.31 18.61
C LEU A 79 -10.41 -0.44 18.07
N LEU A 80 -10.28 -0.29 16.75
CA LEU A 80 -9.29 0.62 16.15
C LEU A 80 -9.53 2.06 16.61
N GLU A 81 -10.79 2.52 16.64
CA GLU A 81 -11.14 3.85 17.14
C GLU A 81 -10.84 4.01 18.63
N LYS A 82 -11.22 3.04 19.44
CA LYS A 82 -10.96 3.03 20.89
C LYS A 82 -9.47 3.09 21.23
N HIS A 83 -8.63 2.45 20.43
CA HIS A 83 -7.18 2.35 20.64
C HIS A 83 -6.38 3.28 19.71
N LEU A 84 -7.02 4.28 19.10
CA LEU A 84 -6.41 5.15 18.09
C LEU A 84 -5.15 5.87 18.59
N ASP A 85 -5.17 6.41 19.82
CA ASP A 85 -4.02 7.14 20.37
C ASP A 85 -2.85 6.20 20.72
N GLU A 86 -3.14 5.00 21.26
CA GLU A 86 -2.14 3.94 21.51
C GLU A 86 -1.44 3.54 20.20
N LEU A 87 -2.22 3.26 19.15
CA LEU A 87 -1.71 2.85 17.85
C LEU A 87 -0.93 3.98 17.17
N THR A 88 -1.41 5.22 17.29
CA THR A 88 -0.71 6.42 16.80
C THR A 88 0.69 6.52 17.41
N LEU A 89 0.80 6.37 18.73
CA LEU A 89 2.10 6.41 19.41
C LEU A 89 3.01 5.23 18.99
N SER A 90 2.45 4.03 18.78
CA SER A 90 3.19 2.87 18.29
C SER A 90 3.81 3.14 16.91
N VAL A 91 3.02 3.67 15.96
CA VAL A 91 3.52 4.03 14.62
C VAL A 91 4.59 5.14 14.71
N ALA A 92 4.36 6.18 15.52
CA ALA A 92 5.30 7.28 15.68
C ALA A 92 6.64 6.78 16.23
N THR A 93 6.62 5.85 17.19
CA THR A 93 7.82 5.33 17.85
C THR A 93 8.65 4.42 16.92
N GLU A 94 8.02 3.37 16.33
CA GLU A 94 8.79 2.38 15.57
C GLU A 94 9.14 2.83 14.14
N LEU A 95 8.37 3.79 13.57
CA LEU A 95 8.54 4.24 12.18
C LEU A 95 9.10 5.65 12.05
N GLY A 96 8.76 6.55 12.99
CA GLY A 96 9.21 7.94 12.94
C GLY A 96 8.24 8.93 12.31
N LYS A 97 7.00 8.54 11.95
CA LYS A 97 5.96 9.48 11.53
C LYS A 97 5.62 10.45 12.66
N ASN A 98 5.41 11.72 12.36
CA ASN A 98 4.83 12.62 13.35
C ASN A 98 3.43 12.16 13.77
N LEU A 99 2.88 12.68 14.86
CA LEU A 99 1.63 12.17 15.44
C LEU A 99 0.44 12.27 14.47
N ASP A 100 0.34 13.35 13.70
CA ASP A 100 -0.77 13.52 12.74
C ASP A 100 -0.70 12.49 11.61
N GLU A 101 0.50 12.23 11.10
CA GLU A 101 0.73 11.26 10.04
C GLU A 101 0.59 9.82 10.53
N ALA A 102 1.02 9.54 11.76
CA ALA A 102 0.84 8.25 12.41
C ALA A 102 -0.65 7.97 12.67
N ARG A 103 -1.40 8.99 13.12
CA ARG A 103 -2.86 8.91 13.26
C ARG A 103 -3.55 8.67 11.92
N GLY A 104 -3.06 9.33 10.87
CA GLY A 104 -3.54 9.14 9.49
C GLY A 104 -3.39 7.71 8.98
N ASP A 105 -2.35 6.99 9.38
CA ASP A 105 -2.16 5.56 9.05
C ASP A 105 -3.33 4.71 9.57
N ILE A 106 -3.69 4.90 10.84
CA ILE A 106 -4.78 4.15 11.48
C ILE A 106 -6.15 4.55 10.90
N LEU A 107 -6.39 5.85 10.71
CA LEU A 107 -7.65 6.34 10.13
C LEU A 107 -7.87 5.82 8.71
N LYS A 108 -6.81 5.72 7.91
CA LYS A 108 -6.90 5.13 6.56
C LYS A 108 -7.13 3.62 6.58
N ALA A 109 -6.60 2.91 7.58
CA ALA A 109 -6.95 1.50 7.78
C ALA A 109 -8.44 1.36 8.12
N MET A 110 -8.95 2.20 9.03
CA MET A 110 -10.37 2.20 9.43
C MET A 110 -11.31 2.46 8.25
N GLU A 111 -10.97 3.40 7.35
CA GLU A 111 -11.76 3.71 6.15
C GLU A 111 -11.98 2.46 5.28
N VAL A 112 -10.96 1.62 5.10
CA VAL A 112 -11.11 0.38 4.31
C VAL A 112 -11.84 -0.72 5.10
N VAL A 113 -11.66 -0.79 6.41
CA VAL A 113 -12.46 -1.69 7.28
C VAL A 113 -13.96 -1.34 7.17
N GLU A 114 -14.30 -0.06 7.11
CA GLU A 114 -15.69 0.40 6.88
C GLU A 114 -16.24 -0.07 5.52
N VAL A 115 -15.41 -0.02 4.46
CA VAL A 115 -15.78 -0.60 3.15
C VAL A 115 -15.99 -2.11 3.25
N ALA A 116 -15.15 -2.82 4.00
CA ALA A 116 -15.27 -4.26 4.20
C ALA A 116 -16.54 -4.66 4.97
N CYS A 117 -17.08 -3.78 5.85
CA CYS A 117 -18.39 -3.95 6.46
C CYS A 117 -19.53 -3.98 5.42
N GLY A 118 -19.32 -3.41 4.24
CA GLY A 118 -20.24 -3.47 3.09
C GLY A 118 -20.18 -4.75 2.26
N ALA A 119 -19.44 -5.78 2.70
CA ALA A 119 -19.26 -7.03 1.94
C ALA A 119 -20.56 -7.69 1.46
N PRO A 120 -21.71 -7.65 2.17
CA PRO A 120 -22.95 -8.22 1.66
C PRO A 120 -23.41 -7.60 0.33
N ILE A 121 -23.14 -6.32 0.11
CA ILE A 121 -23.44 -5.62 -1.14
C ILE A 121 -22.31 -5.87 -2.17
N LEU A 122 -21.06 -5.83 -1.72
CA LEU A 122 -19.89 -5.98 -2.60
C LEU A 122 -19.76 -7.40 -3.20
N MET A 123 -20.31 -8.42 -2.51
CA MET A 123 -20.32 -9.81 -2.96
C MET A 123 -21.53 -10.17 -3.82
N GLN A 124 -22.47 -9.26 -4.04
CA GLN A 124 -23.59 -9.51 -4.94
C GLN A 124 -23.08 -9.82 -6.34
N GLY A 125 -23.70 -10.83 -6.95
CA GLY A 125 -23.45 -11.19 -8.35
C GLY A 125 -24.59 -10.73 -9.25
N ASP A 126 -24.47 -11.05 -10.54
CA ASP A 126 -25.42 -10.71 -11.56
C ASP A 126 -26.41 -11.87 -11.79
N ALA A 127 -27.63 -11.56 -12.19
CA ALA A 127 -28.64 -12.54 -12.57
C ALA A 127 -29.38 -12.08 -13.84
N LEU A 128 -29.66 -13.03 -14.74
CA LEU A 128 -30.45 -12.79 -15.93
C LEU A 128 -31.44 -13.93 -16.14
N MET A 129 -32.71 -13.61 -16.04
CA MET A 129 -33.79 -14.57 -16.31
C MET A 129 -33.99 -14.72 -17.82
N ASN A 130 -34.31 -15.94 -18.24
CA ASN A 130 -34.63 -16.27 -19.61
C ASN A 130 -33.58 -15.84 -20.63
N VAL A 131 -32.30 -16.11 -20.33
CA VAL A 131 -31.15 -15.84 -21.22
C VAL A 131 -31.28 -16.58 -22.57
N SER A 132 -31.97 -17.71 -22.57
CA SER A 132 -32.56 -18.41 -23.71
C SER A 132 -33.85 -19.07 -23.22
N THR A 133 -34.66 -19.59 -24.13
CA THR A 133 -35.99 -20.16 -23.77
C THR A 133 -35.87 -21.17 -22.63
N GLY A 134 -36.47 -20.87 -21.48
CA GLY A 134 -36.47 -21.71 -20.29
C GLY A 134 -35.15 -21.81 -19.54
N HIS A 135 -34.16 -20.92 -19.81
CA HIS A 135 -32.87 -20.92 -19.12
C HIS A 135 -32.65 -19.63 -18.37
N ASP A 136 -32.26 -19.75 -17.10
CA ASP A 136 -31.83 -18.64 -16.25
C ASP A 136 -30.35 -18.77 -15.94
N THR A 137 -29.63 -17.64 -15.84
CA THR A 137 -28.23 -17.62 -15.44
C THR A 137 -28.02 -16.69 -14.26
N VAL A 138 -27.31 -17.19 -13.25
CA VAL A 138 -26.91 -16.43 -12.04
C VAL A 138 -25.42 -16.57 -11.87
N MET A 139 -24.76 -15.47 -11.53
CA MET A 139 -23.34 -15.44 -11.16
C MET A 139 -23.20 -15.20 -9.67
N TYR A 140 -22.47 -16.07 -8.99
CA TYR A 140 -22.08 -15.94 -7.60
C TYR A 140 -20.63 -15.51 -7.49
N ARG A 141 -20.28 -14.76 -6.43
CA ARG A 141 -18.89 -14.52 -6.03
C ARG A 141 -18.51 -15.44 -4.90
N GLU A 142 -17.48 -16.25 -5.10
CA GLU A 142 -17.01 -17.23 -4.12
C GLU A 142 -15.61 -16.86 -3.60
N PRO A 143 -15.28 -17.19 -2.32
CA PRO A 143 -13.93 -17.08 -1.82
C PRO A 143 -12.98 -18.07 -2.52
N VAL A 144 -11.72 -17.68 -2.64
CA VAL A 144 -10.70 -18.43 -3.41
C VAL A 144 -9.89 -19.40 -2.54
N GLY A 145 -9.62 -19.03 -1.28
CA GLY A 145 -8.80 -19.83 -0.36
C GLY A 145 -7.88 -19.04 0.54
N VAL A 146 -6.64 -19.51 0.71
CA VAL A 146 -5.60 -18.86 1.50
C VAL A 146 -4.89 -17.80 0.67
N PHE A 147 -4.80 -16.58 1.18
CA PHE A 147 -3.97 -15.52 0.63
C PHE A 147 -2.77 -15.23 1.53
N ALA A 148 -1.69 -14.75 0.95
CA ALA A 148 -0.55 -14.23 1.71
C ALA A 148 -0.30 -12.76 1.36
N GLY A 149 0.06 -11.98 2.39
CA GLY A 149 0.46 -10.58 2.25
C GLY A 149 1.91 -10.39 2.66
N ILE A 150 2.69 -9.69 1.85
CA ILE A 150 4.07 -9.30 2.14
C ILE A 150 4.11 -7.78 2.12
N VAL A 151 4.34 -7.16 3.28
CA VAL A 151 4.16 -5.71 3.47
C VAL A 151 5.47 -4.99 3.81
N PRO A 152 5.61 -3.71 3.40
CA PRO A 152 6.72 -2.86 3.75
C PRO A 152 6.53 -2.23 5.14
N PHE A 153 7.53 -1.48 5.56
CA PHE A 153 7.57 -0.86 6.89
C PHE A 153 6.75 0.43 7.03
N ASN A 154 6.48 1.14 5.93
CA ASN A 154 6.06 2.54 5.96
C ASN A 154 4.60 2.81 6.33
N PHE A 155 3.74 1.81 6.32
CA PHE A 155 2.35 1.87 6.78
C PHE A 155 1.95 0.57 7.48
N PRO A 156 2.41 0.35 8.73
CA PRO A 156 2.26 -0.93 9.42
C PRO A 156 0.83 -1.28 9.83
N ALA A 157 -0.10 -0.32 9.80
CA ALA A 157 -1.53 -0.56 9.99
C ALA A 157 -2.29 -0.52 8.65
N MET A 158 -2.15 0.56 7.86
CA MET A 158 -2.96 0.78 6.67
C MET A 158 -2.79 -0.32 5.61
N ILE A 159 -1.54 -0.72 5.31
CA ILE A 159 -1.30 -1.69 4.24
C ILE A 159 -1.82 -3.07 4.63
N PRO A 160 -1.41 -3.70 5.76
CA PRO A 160 -1.91 -5.03 6.09
C PRO A 160 -3.38 -5.04 6.53
N PHE A 161 -3.79 -4.13 7.42
CA PHE A 161 -5.10 -4.13 8.07
C PHE A 161 -6.10 -3.11 7.49
N GLY A 162 -5.74 -2.45 6.40
CA GLY A 162 -6.63 -1.70 5.53
C GLY A 162 -6.70 -2.38 4.17
N TRP A 163 -5.65 -2.31 3.36
CA TRP A 163 -5.69 -2.71 1.96
C TRP A 163 -5.86 -4.21 1.71
N MET A 164 -5.32 -5.08 2.59
CA MET A 164 -5.24 -6.52 2.32
C MET A 164 -6.24 -7.34 3.14
N ILE A 165 -6.06 -7.41 4.45
CA ILE A 165 -6.79 -8.34 5.32
C ILE A 165 -8.29 -8.09 5.34
N PRO A 166 -8.82 -6.86 5.54
CA PRO A 166 -10.25 -6.65 5.72
C PRO A 166 -11.10 -7.14 4.56
N LEU A 167 -10.76 -6.77 3.32
CA LEU A 167 -11.47 -7.26 2.14
C LEU A 167 -11.28 -8.76 1.95
N CYS A 168 -10.07 -9.28 2.10
CA CYS A 168 -9.79 -10.70 1.96
C CYS A 168 -10.68 -11.57 2.85
N ILE A 169 -10.70 -11.27 4.16
CA ILE A 169 -11.45 -12.10 5.12
C ILE A 169 -12.95 -11.86 5.07
N SER A 170 -13.42 -10.64 4.76
CA SER A 170 -14.84 -10.35 4.57
C SER A 170 -15.41 -11.07 3.36
N MET A 171 -14.60 -11.27 2.30
CA MET A 171 -14.98 -12.11 1.15
C MET A 171 -14.97 -13.61 1.48
N GLY A 172 -14.52 -14.03 2.66
CA GLY A 172 -14.55 -15.42 3.13
C GLY A 172 -13.23 -16.18 2.97
N ASN A 173 -12.14 -15.51 2.64
CA ASN A 173 -10.80 -16.10 2.57
C ASN A 173 -10.09 -16.10 3.92
N THR A 174 -8.95 -16.78 3.98
CA THR A 174 -8.02 -16.73 5.11
C THR A 174 -6.69 -16.11 4.69
N PHE A 175 -5.91 -15.64 5.67
CA PHE A 175 -4.76 -14.80 5.38
C PHE A 175 -3.52 -15.14 6.21
N VAL A 176 -2.34 -15.12 5.56
CA VAL A 176 -1.04 -15.19 6.21
C VAL A 176 -0.30 -13.89 5.95
N LEU A 177 -0.08 -13.10 6.99
CA LEU A 177 0.66 -11.84 6.92
C LEU A 177 2.15 -12.07 7.20
N LYS A 178 3.00 -11.79 6.22
CA LYS A 178 4.42 -11.56 6.45
C LYS A 178 4.60 -10.07 6.75
N SER A 179 4.63 -9.71 8.04
CA SER A 179 4.84 -8.33 8.49
C SER A 179 6.27 -7.85 8.22
N ALA A 180 6.43 -6.52 8.11
CA ALA A 180 7.75 -5.90 8.04
C ALA A 180 8.50 -6.12 9.36
N SER A 181 9.77 -6.51 9.26
CA SER A 181 10.58 -6.77 10.46
C SER A 181 11.09 -5.50 11.15
N LEU A 182 11.08 -4.35 10.43
CA LEU A 182 11.48 -3.05 10.98
C LEU A 182 10.37 -2.41 11.83
N THR A 183 9.10 -2.65 11.46
CA THR A 183 7.93 -2.05 12.13
C THR A 183 6.84 -3.09 12.40
N PRO A 184 7.15 -4.14 13.17
CA PRO A 184 6.21 -5.23 13.42
C PRO A 184 5.25 -4.95 14.58
N MET A 185 5.60 -4.05 15.51
CA MET A 185 4.88 -3.86 16.77
C MET A 185 3.45 -3.37 16.53
N THR A 186 3.26 -2.40 15.68
CA THR A 186 1.92 -1.89 15.31
C THR A 186 1.10 -2.98 14.63
N SER A 187 1.66 -3.70 13.65
CA SER A 187 0.96 -4.79 12.98
C SER A 187 0.55 -5.91 13.96
N MET A 188 1.41 -6.24 14.92
CA MET A 188 1.09 -7.23 15.96
C MET A 188 -0.03 -6.74 16.86
N ARG A 189 0.03 -5.48 17.32
CA ARG A 189 -1.01 -4.90 18.16
C ARG A 189 -2.37 -4.82 17.45
N VAL A 190 -2.38 -4.44 16.17
CA VAL A 190 -3.61 -4.40 15.37
C VAL A 190 -4.18 -5.80 15.17
N LEU A 191 -3.35 -6.84 15.02
CA LEU A 191 -3.82 -8.23 14.98
C LEU A 191 -4.43 -8.66 16.33
N GLU A 192 -3.87 -8.25 17.48
CA GLU A 192 -4.48 -8.50 18.79
C GLU A 192 -5.90 -7.92 18.87
N LEU A 193 -6.10 -6.70 18.37
CA LEU A 193 -7.43 -6.07 18.31
C LEU A 193 -8.38 -6.81 17.37
N LEU A 194 -7.88 -7.32 16.23
CA LEU A 194 -8.68 -8.12 15.32
C LEU A 194 -9.12 -9.45 15.97
N ILE A 195 -8.24 -10.09 16.76
CA ILE A 195 -8.57 -11.28 17.55
C ILE A 195 -9.62 -10.93 18.62
N GLU A 196 -9.44 -9.81 19.36
CA GLU A 196 -10.39 -9.30 20.34
C GLU A 196 -11.77 -9.02 19.72
N ALA A 197 -11.80 -8.57 18.46
CA ALA A 197 -13.03 -8.36 17.69
C ALA A 197 -13.80 -9.66 17.38
N GLY A 198 -13.26 -10.82 17.73
CA GLY A 198 -13.91 -12.12 17.55
C GLY A 198 -13.45 -12.89 16.31
N MET A 199 -12.27 -12.56 15.76
CA MET A 199 -11.68 -13.30 14.65
C MET A 199 -11.40 -14.76 15.05
N PRO A 200 -11.94 -15.77 14.32
CA PRO A 200 -11.69 -17.18 14.63
C PRO A 200 -10.23 -17.59 14.44
N LYS A 201 -9.83 -18.63 15.16
CA LYS A 201 -8.49 -19.22 15.06
C LYS A 201 -8.14 -19.56 13.60
N GLY A 202 -6.91 -19.27 13.20
CA GLY A 202 -6.36 -19.60 11.89
C GLY A 202 -6.81 -18.71 10.73
N VAL A 203 -7.87 -17.89 10.87
CA VAL A 203 -8.34 -17.04 9.76
C VAL A 203 -7.29 -16.01 9.37
N VAL A 204 -6.59 -15.40 10.34
CA VAL A 204 -5.45 -14.51 10.11
C VAL A 204 -4.28 -14.97 10.95
N ASN A 205 -3.13 -15.16 10.32
CA ASN A 205 -1.87 -15.54 10.96
C ASN A 205 -0.79 -14.52 10.61
N LEU A 206 0.17 -14.28 11.52
CA LEU A 206 1.23 -13.28 11.33
C LEU A 206 2.60 -13.90 11.62
N VAL A 207 3.51 -13.74 10.68
CA VAL A 207 4.91 -14.11 10.80
C VAL A 207 5.82 -12.94 10.44
N THR A 208 7.01 -12.88 11.06
CA THR A 208 8.14 -12.06 10.62
C THR A 208 9.24 -13.01 10.16
N CYS A 209 9.72 -12.85 8.93
CA CYS A 209 10.75 -13.73 8.40
C CYS A 209 11.60 -13.00 7.35
N SER A 210 12.74 -13.58 6.98
CA SER A 210 13.58 -13.05 5.92
C SER A 210 12.98 -13.36 4.54
N ARG A 211 13.63 -12.80 3.50
CA ARG A 211 13.25 -13.09 2.10
C ARG A 211 13.30 -14.59 1.78
N VAL A 212 14.24 -15.32 2.39
CA VAL A 212 14.43 -16.75 2.11
C VAL A 212 13.22 -17.56 2.56
N GLU A 213 12.70 -17.34 3.77
CA GLU A 213 11.52 -18.06 4.27
C GLU A 213 10.23 -17.55 3.59
N ALA A 214 10.17 -16.26 3.24
CA ALA A 214 9.02 -15.69 2.54
C ALA A 214 8.84 -16.27 1.12
N GLU A 215 9.92 -16.71 0.47
CA GLU A 215 9.90 -17.38 -0.84
C GLU A 215 8.97 -18.61 -0.86
N LEU A 216 8.81 -19.28 0.30
CA LEU A 216 7.89 -20.39 0.45
C LEU A 216 6.45 -20.02 0.09
N LEU A 217 5.98 -18.82 0.50
CA LEU A 217 4.62 -18.36 0.25
C LEU A 217 4.31 -18.29 -1.25
N LEU A 218 5.31 -17.94 -2.06
CA LEU A 218 5.16 -17.79 -3.51
C LEU A 218 4.94 -19.13 -4.21
N LYS A 219 5.46 -20.21 -3.64
CA LYS A 219 5.46 -21.57 -4.24
C LYS A 219 4.51 -22.54 -3.52
N HIS A 220 4.04 -22.19 -2.32
CA HIS A 220 3.25 -23.08 -1.47
C HIS A 220 1.94 -23.48 -2.15
N PRO A 221 1.61 -24.80 -2.30
CA PRO A 221 0.45 -25.25 -3.06
C PRO A 221 -0.89 -24.79 -2.49
N ASP A 222 -0.96 -24.55 -1.18
CA ASP A 222 -2.19 -24.14 -0.50
C ASP A 222 -2.43 -22.62 -0.55
N VAL A 223 -1.42 -21.79 -0.89
CA VAL A 223 -1.58 -20.35 -1.10
C VAL A 223 -2.12 -20.09 -2.48
N ARG A 224 -3.25 -19.40 -2.58
CA ARG A 224 -3.98 -19.14 -3.83
C ARG A 224 -3.70 -17.75 -4.42
N GLY A 225 -3.25 -16.80 -3.60
CA GLY A 225 -2.92 -15.46 -4.06
C GLY A 225 -1.93 -14.74 -3.15
N ILE A 226 -1.22 -13.79 -3.75
CA ILE A 226 -0.21 -12.96 -3.09
C ILE A 226 -0.56 -11.50 -3.29
N SER A 227 -0.62 -10.74 -2.19
CA SER A 227 -0.67 -9.29 -2.20
C SER A 227 0.66 -8.74 -1.67
N TYR A 228 1.31 -7.89 -2.44
CA TYR A 228 2.63 -7.38 -2.14
C TYR A 228 2.68 -5.85 -2.26
N VAL A 229 3.41 -5.21 -1.36
CA VAL A 229 3.84 -3.81 -1.50
C VAL A 229 5.31 -3.71 -1.14
N GLY A 230 6.12 -3.06 -1.99
CA GLY A 230 7.55 -2.85 -1.76
C GLY A 230 8.34 -2.50 -3.03
N SER A 231 9.63 -2.85 -3.09
CA SER A 231 10.48 -2.51 -4.23
C SER A 231 10.10 -3.23 -5.52
N THR A 232 10.31 -2.58 -6.65
CA THR A 232 9.95 -3.08 -7.99
C THR A 232 10.66 -4.40 -8.33
N SER A 233 11.96 -4.51 -8.01
CA SER A 233 12.72 -5.72 -8.30
C SER A 233 12.17 -6.95 -7.54
N VAL A 234 11.75 -6.76 -6.27
CA VAL A 234 11.13 -7.82 -5.48
C VAL A 234 9.70 -8.07 -5.95
N GLY A 235 8.94 -7.03 -6.31
CA GLY A 235 7.58 -7.16 -6.85
C GLY A 235 7.53 -7.96 -8.14
N LEU A 236 8.44 -7.69 -9.07
CA LEU A 236 8.56 -8.44 -10.32
C LEU A 236 8.94 -9.91 -10.08
N HIS A 237 9.86 -10.18 -9.12
CA HIS A 237 10.20 -11.54 -8.72
C HIS A 237 8.99 -12.27 -8.11
N ILE A 238 8.25 -11.62 -7.23
CA ILE A 238 7.04 -12.19 -6.62
C ILE A 238 5.99 -12.48 -7.70
N TYR A 239 5.73 -11.50 -8.59
CA TYR A 239 4.76 -11.66 -9.67
C TYR A 239 5.11 -12.85 -10.57
N SER A 240 6.34 -12.89 -11.10
CA SER A 240 6.76 -13.96 -12.01
C SER A 240 6.77 -15.33 -11.33
N THR A 241 7.28 -15.42 -10.08
CA THR A 241 7.35 -16.70 -9.35
C THR A 241 5.97 -17.20 -8.95
N ALA A 242 5.14 -16.36 -8.36
CA ALA A 242 3.81 -16.79 -7.89
C ALA A 242 2.87 -17.11 -9.07
N ALA A 243 2.91 -16.32 -10.15
CA ALA A 243 2.13 -16.59 -11.38
C ALA A 243 2.54 -17.91 -12.04
N ALA A 244 3.84 -18.24 -12.07
CA ALA A 244 4.33 -19.53 -12.57
C ALA A 244 3.81 -20.72 -11.74
N HIS A 245 3.36 -20.47 -10.49
CA HIS A 245 2.73 -21.48 -9.62
C HIS A 245 1.19 -21.35 -9.58
N GLY A 246 0.58 -20.69 -10.57
CA GLY A 246 -0.87 -20.58 -10.73
C GLY A 246 -1.58 -19.73 -9.69
N LYS A 247 -0.87 -18.77 -9.06
CA LYS A 247 -1.43 -17.89 -8.04
C LYS A 247 -1.88 -16.55 -8.63
N ARG A 248 -2.90 -15.96 -8.03
CA ARG A 248 -3.24 -14.55 -8.25
C ARG A 248 -2.18 -13.65 -7.62
N VAL A 249 -1.81 -12.57 -8.28
CA VAL A 249 -0.83 -11.62 -7.76
C VAL A 249 -1.31 -10.19 -7.96
N GLN A 250 -1.16 -9.38 -6.93
CA GLN A 250 -1.19 -7.92 -7.00
C GLN A 250 0.07 -7.40 -6.30
N ALA A 251 0.98 -6.80 -7.06
CA ALA A 251 2.25 -6.31 -6.56
C ALA A 251 2.37 -4.79 -6.81
N LEU A 252 2.20 -4.02 -5.73
CA LEU A 252 2.36 -2.57 -5.74
C LEU A 252 3.83 -2.25 -5.47
N CYS A 253 4.43 -1.52 -6.39
CA CYS A 253 5.88 -1.34 -6.44
C CYS A 253 6.29 0.12 -6.25
N GLU A 254 7.58 0.41 -6.51
CA GLU A 254 8.19 1.73 -6.38
C GLU A 254 7.48 2.78 -7.23
N ALA A 255 7.70 4.03 -6.89
CA ALA A 255 7.15 5.18 -7.56
C ALA A 255 8.16 6.32 -7.68
N LYS A 256 8.08 7.09 -8.74
CA LYS A 256 8.68 8.43 -8.84
C LYS A 256 7.60 9.38 -9.32
N ASN A 257 6.71 9.74 -8.41
CA ASN A 257 5.59 10.61 -8.75
C ASN A 257 6.08 11.98 -9.17
N HIS A 258 5.51 12.51 -10.23
CA HIS A 258 5.86 13.82 -10.77
C HIS A 258 4.70 14.79 -10.66
N GLY A 259 5.02 16.06 -10.35
CA GLY A 259 4.09 17.19 -10.40
C GLY A 259 4.49 18.18 -11.48
N LEU A 260 3.55 18.58 -12.33
CA LEU A 260 3.72 19.65 -13.33
C LEU A 260 3.16 20.95 -12.75
N VAL A 261 3.99 21.97 -12.61
CA VAL A 261 3.59 23.30 -12.12
C VAL A 261 3.66 24.27 -13.29
N LEU A 262 2.52 24.84 -13.68
CA LEU A 262 2.43 25.81 -14.76
C LEU A 262 2.35 27.25 -14.21
N ARG A 263 2.69 28.23 -15.03
CA ARG A 263 2.75 29.67 -14.67
C ARG A 263 1.43 30.24 -14.15
N ASP A 264 0.32 29.63 -14.53
CA ASP A 264 -1.03 30.05 -14.09
C ASP A 264 -1.48 29.38 -12.79
N ALA A 265 -0.64 28.53 -12.18
CA ALA A 265 -0.93 27.90 -10.90
C ALA A 265 -1.02 28.94 -9.77
N ALA A 266 -1.78 28.61 -8.72
CA ALA A 266 -1.71 29.37 -7.45
C ALA A 266 -0.39 29.04 -6.74
N LEU A 267 0.73 29.67 -7.15
CA LEU A 267 2.11 29.25 -6.88
C LEU A 267 2.40 29.01 -5.40
N GLU A 268 2.13 30.00 -4.52
CA GLU A 268 2.39 29.87 -3.08
C GLU A 268 1.54 28.76 -2.44
N ARG A 269 0.24 28.69 -2.79
CA ARG A 269 -0.66 27.63 -2.30
C ARG A 269 -0.21 26.26 -2.76
N SER A 270 0.22 26.15 -4.02
CA SER A 270 0.75 24.91 -4.60
C SER A 270 2.04 24.49 -3.91
N ALA A 271 2.95 25.41 -3.62
CA ALA A 271 4.18 25.15 -2.90
C ALA A 271 3.92 24.56 -1.50
N ILE A 272 2.98 25.11 -0.74
CA ILE A 272 2.58 24.58 0.59
C ILE A 272 2.06 23.15 0.46
N GLY A 273 1.17 22.88 -0.52
CA GLY A 273 0.64 21.53 -0.78
C GLY A 273 1.72 20.53 -1.19
N ILE A 274 2.65 20.96 -2.03
CA ILE A 274 3.77 20.14 -2.51
C ILE A 274 4.75 19.82 -1.38
N ILE A 275 5.08 20.78 -0.53
CA ILE A 275 5.94 20.56 0.66
C ILE A 275 5.33 19.50 1.57
N ASN A 276 4.01 19.55 1.83
CA ASN A 276 3.31 18.53 2.61
C ASN A 276 3.34 17.16 1.91
N SER A 277 3.23 17.16 0.58
CA SER A 277 3.21 15.94 -0.22
C SER A 277 4.59 15.28 -0.32
N THR A 278 5.66 16.07 -0.40
CA THR A 278 7.02 15.56 -0.55
C THR A 278 7.63 15.13 0.79
N PHE A 279 7.52 15.98 1.81
CA PHE A 279 8.23 15.77 3.08
C PHE A 279 7.40 15.05 4.14
N GLY A 280 6.11 14.89 3.93
CA GLY A 280 5.28 14.11 4.85
C GLY A 280 5.78 12.68 5.00
N CYS A 281 5.71 12.13 6.22
CA CYS A 281 6.30 10.85 6.61
C CYS A 281 7.81 10.76 6.27
N ALA A 282 8.54 11.85 6.37
CA ALA A 282 9.94 11.97 5.94
C ALA A 282 10.18 11.47 4.50
N GLY A 283 9.21 11.66 3.60
CA GLY A 283 9.27 11.19 2.22
C GLY A 283 9.07 9.67 2.03
N MET A 284 8.85 8.91 3.10
CA MET A 284 8.65 7.44 3.05
C MET A 284 7.21 7.06 2.69
N ARG A 285 6.71 7.60 1.57
CA ARG A 285 5.38 7.31 1.02
C ARG A 285 5.50 6.90 -0.45
N CYS A 286 4.81 5.85 -0.86
CA CYS A 286 4.66 5.50 -2.28
C CYS A 286 3.97 6.63 -3.08
N MET A 287 3.18 7.48 -2.42
CA MET A 287 2.50 8.63 -3.02
C MET A 287 3.16 9.98 -2.70
N ALA A 288 4.37 10.01 -2.13
CA ALA A 288 5.14 11.25 -2.04
C ALA A 288 5.31 11.89 -3.43
N LEU A 289 5.48 13.21 -3.48
CA LEU A 289 5.67 13.95 -4.73
C LEU A 289 7.13 14.47 -4.82
N PRO A 290 8.13 13.59 -5.05
CA PRO A 290 9.54 13.93 -4.96
C PRO A 290 10.12 14.53 -6.24
N ALA A 291 9.37 14.60 -7.34
CA ALA A 291 9.85 15.15 -8.62
C ALA A 291 8.87 16.19 -9.15
N LEU A 292 9.40 17.34 -9.57
CA LEU A 292 8.60 18.44 -10.09
C LEU A 292 9.13 18.83 -11.48
N CYS A 293 8.20 19.02 -12.43
CA CYS A 293 8.42 19.72 -13.68
C CYS A 293 7.84 21.13 -13.50
N VAL A 294 8.66 22.16 -13.46
CA VAL A 294 8.21 23.54 -13.22
C VAL A 294 8.43 24.37 -14.46
N GLU A 295 7.38 25.07 -14.92
CA GLU A 295 7.49 25.96 -16.07
C GLU A 295 8.48 27.08 -15.77
N GLU A 296 9.49 27.25 -16.65
CA GLU A 296 10.60 28.20 -16.49
C GLU A 296 10.13 29.62 -16.14
N ALA A 297 9.02 30.05 -16.74
CA ALA A 297 8.46 31.40 -16.52
C ALA A 297 8.02 31.70 -15.08
N CYS A 298 7.81 30.69 -14.25
CA CYS A 298 7.43 30.83 -12.84
C CYS A 298 8.40 30.12 -11.89
N ALA A 299 9.47 29.50 -12.40
CA ALA A 299 10.31 28.61 -11.62
C ALA A 299 10.97 29.32 -10.43
N ASP A 300 11.59 30.47 -10.64
CA ASP A 300 12.30 31.18 -9.58
C ASP A 300 11.35 31.62 -8.44
N GLU A 301 10.18 32.17 -8.79
CA GLU A 301 9.17 32.56 -7.82
C GLU A 301 8.66 31.35 -7.03
N PHE A 302 8.28 30.30 -7.74
CA PHE A 302 7.78 29.06 -7.15
C PHE A 302 8.80 28.39 -6.23
N ILE A 303 10.05 28.29 -6.65
CA ILE A 303 11.17 27.72 -5.87
C ILE A 303 11.42 28.53 -4.60
N SER A 304 11.29 29.86 -4.67
CA SER A 304 11.40 30.72 -3.48
C SER A 304 10.38 30.34 -2.41
N TYR A 305 9.13 30.06 -2.79
CA TYR A 305 8.09 29.56 -1.88
C TYR A 305 8.42 28.17 -1.36
N LEU A 306 8.88 27.24 -2.19
CA LEU A 306 9.27 25.89 -1.76
C LEU A 306 10.36 25.94 -0.70
N VAL A 307 11.43 26.70 -0.93
CA VAL A 307 12.56 26.83 0.00
C VAL A 307 12.09 27.50 1.30
N LYS A 308 11.26 28.57 1.21
CA LYS A 308 10.68 29.25 2.36
C LYS A 308 9.95 28.26 3.28
N TYR A 309 9.00 27.48 2.73
CA TYR A 309 8.18 26.57 3.52
C TYR A 309 8.92 25.30 3.95
N ALA A 310 9.89 24.83 3.16
CA ALA A 310 10.76 23.73 3.55
C ALA A 310 11.61 24.06 4.77
N LYS A 311 12.23 25.26 4.80
CA LYS A 311 13.03 25.75 5.93
C LYS A 311 12.23 25.96 7.22
N GLN A 312 10.92 26.18 7.12
CA GLN A 312 10.03 26.35 8.27
C GLN A 312 9.67 25.03 8.93
N ARG A 313 9.87 23.88 8.23
CA ARG A 313 9.53 22.58 8.79
C ARG A 313 10.33 22.25 10.03
N LYS A 314 9.64 22.06 11.15
CA LYS A 314 10.25 21.67 12.40
C LYS A 314 10.61 20.18 12.37
N VAL A 315 11.90 19.91 12.21
CA VAL A 315 12.45 18.54 12.34
C VAL A 315 12.57 18.21 13.83
N GLY A 316 12.10 17.04 14.24
CA GLY A 316 12.11 16.68 15.65
C GLY A 316 11.67 15.24 15.93
N CYS A 317 11.61 14.93 17.24
CA CYS A 317 11.11 13.66 17.73
C CYS A 317 9.68 13.41 17.24
N ALA A 318 9.41 12.20 16.71
CA ALA A 318 8.14 11.85 16.07
C ALA A 318 6.91 12.03 17.00
N TYR A 319 7.07 11.79 18.27
CA TYR A 319 6.00 11.89 19.25
C TYR A 319 5.96 13.25 20.03
N ASP A 320 6.76 14.24 19.61
CA ASP A 320 6.56 15.64 20.02
C ASP A 320 5.42 16.26 19.16
N PRO A 321 4.32 16.76 19.76
CA PRO A 321 3.20 17.36 19.02
C PRO A 321 3.58 18.56 18.13
N LYS A 322 4.76 19.13 18.33
CA LYS A 322 5.25 20.27 17.55
C LYS A 322 6.09 19.84 16.34
N THR A 323 6.38 18.55 16.19
CA THR A 323 7.17 18.03 15.09
C THR A 323 6.35 17.97 13.81
N GLU A 324 6.90 18.54 12.73
CA GLU A 324 6.30 18.50 11.39
C GLU A 324 7.02 17.52 10.45
N LEU A 325 8.28 17.21 10.76
CA LEU A 325 9.11 16.24 10.02
C LEU A 325 9.85 15.35 11.03
N GLY A 326 9.41 14.11 11.15
CA GLY A 326 10.04 13.09 11.98
C GLY A 326 11.27 12.47 11.32
N PRO A 327 11.93 11.50 12.01
CA PRO A 327 13.07 10.75 11.46
C PRO A 327 12.63 9.77 10.37
N VAL A 328 13.59 9.27 9.61
CA VAL A 328 13.42 8.07 8.78
C VAL A 328 13.54 6.80 9.64
N VAL A 329 13.10 5.66 9.11
CA VAL A 329 12.84 4.42 9.88
C VAL A 329 14.08 3.81 10.56
N SER A 330 15.28 3.98 9.99
CA SER A 330 16.50 3.33 10.50
C SER A 330 17.77 4.08 10.13
N ALA A 331 18.85 3.82 10.85
CA ALA A 331 20.18 4.36 10.54
C ALA A 331 20.69 3.94 9.15
N GLU A 332 20.35 2.72 8.71
CA GLU A 332 20.71 2.26 7.38
C GLU A 332 19.97 3.05 6.31
N HIS A 333 18.67 3.29 6.51
CA HIS A 333 17.86 4.08 5.59
C HIS A 333 18.30 5.56 5.57
N GLN A 334 18.66 6.12 6.72
CA GLN A 334 19.24 7.47 6.82
C GLN A 334 20.49 7.59 5.95
N ARG A 335 21.44 6.65 6.09
CA ARG A 335 22.66 6.62 5.26
C ARG A 335 22.31 6.53 3.77
N SER A 336 21.41 5.64 3.40
CA SER A 336 20.96 5.51 2.01
C SER A 336 20.41 6.81 1.44
N VAL A 337 19.61 7.56 2.20
CA VAL A 337 19.07 8.86 1.76
C VAL A 337 20.19 9.89 1.59
N ILE A 338 21.16 9.93 2.53
CA ILE A 338 22.32 10.82 2.46
C ILE A 338 23.20 10.48 1.24
N ASP A 339 23.40 9.19 0.94
CA ASP A 339 24.15 8.73 -0.23
C ASP A 339 23.47 9.15 -1.53
N TRP A 340 22.14 9.05 -1.62
CA TRP A 340 21.35 9.54 -2.75
C TRP A 340 21.50 11.07 -2.94
N ILE A 341 21.47 11.85 -1.85
CA ILE A 341 21.68 13.31 -1.92
C ILE A 341 23.09 13.60 -2.43
N THR A 342 24.09 12.90 -1.92
CA THR A 342 25.49 13.05 -2.35
C THR A 342 25.65 12.74 -3.82
N LYS A 343 25.07 11.63 -4.28
CA LYS A 343 25.08 11.24 -5.69
C LYS A 343 24.42 12.27 -6.59
N GLY A 344 23.33 12.91 -6.17
CA GLY A 344 22.69 13.97 -6.94
C GLY A 344 23.60 15.17 -7.16
N VAL A 345 24.40 15.55 -6.15
CA VAL A 345 25.42 16.60 -6.28
C VAL A 345 26.52 16.17 -7.26
N GLU A 346 27.00 14.92 -7.17
CA GLU A 346 28.02 14.38 -8.07
C GLU A 346 27.55 14.31 -9.53
N GLU A 347 26.25 14.06 -9.76
CA GLU A 347 25.62 14.07 -11.08
C GLU A 347 25.43 15.50 -11.64
N GLY A 348 25.70 16.54 -10.84
CA GLY A 348 25.66 17.95 -11.24
C GLY A 348 24.29 18.61 -11.07
N ALA A 349 23.39 18.05 -10.26
CA ALA A 349 22.17 18.73 -9.83
C ALA A 349 22.51 19.84 -8.83
N GLU A 350 21.85 20.98 -8.90
CA GLU A 350 22.06 22.11 -8.00
C GLU A 350 21.35 21.87 -6.66
N LEU A 351 22.12 21.72 -5.58
CA LEU A 351 21.58 21.54 -4.23
C LEU A 351 21.26 22.88 -3.61
N ILE A 352 20.01 23.31 -3.61
CA ILE A 352 19.55 24.62 -3.10
C ILE A 352 19.10 24.59 -1.63
N LEU A 353 18.81 23.39 -1.11
CA LEU A 353 18.56 23.17 0.33
C LEU A 353 19.12 21.80 0.70
N ASP A 354 20.03 21.77 1.70
CA ASP A 354 20.71 20.54 2.15
C ASP A 354 20.23 20.10 3.53
N GLY A 355 19.62 18.94 3.59
CA GLY A 355 19.10 18.34 4.83
C GLY A 355 20.01 17.28 5.46
N ARG A 356 21.25 17.05 4.94
CA ARG A 356 22.12 15.95 5.42
C ARG A 356 22.65 16.12 6.84
N ASN A 357 22.83 17.35 7.30
CA ASN A 357 23.50 17.68 8.55
C ASN A 357 22.52 18.18 9.65
N VAL A 358 21.27 17.72 9.62
CA VAL A 358 20.31 18.07 10.64
C VAL A 358 20.66 17.41 11.97
N VAL A 359 20.71 18.21 13.03
CA VAL A 359 20.88 17.75 14.42
C VAL A 359 19.65 18.14 15.21
N VAL A 360 19.04 17.17 15.89
CA VAL A 360 17.90 17.41 16.80
C VAL A 360 18.41 17.32 18.24
N PRO A 361 18.48 18.44 18.97
CA PRO A 361 19.03 18.47 20.35
C PRO A 361 18.29 17.50 21.28
N GLY A 362 19.04 16.65 21.97
CA GLY A 362 18.51 15.61 22.87
C GLY A 362 18.12 14.32 22.17
N PHE A 363 18.25 14.25 20.82
CA PHE A 363 17.93 13.08 19.99
C PHE A 363 19.06 12.81 18.97
N GLU A 364 20.31 13.02 19.36
CA GLU A 364 21.47 12.97 18.44
C GLU A 364 21.68 11.60 17.79
N ASN A 365 21.14 10.52 18.39
CA ASN A 365 21.18 9.16 17.85
C ASN A 365 19.95 8.82 16.98
N GLY A 366 19.01 9.73 16.82
CA GLY A 366 17.83 9.56 15.96
C GLY A 366 18.19 9.62 14.48
N HIS A 367 17.34 9.05 13.65
CA HIS A 367 17.61 8.88 12.21
C HIS A 367 17.07 10.07 11.39
N PHE A 368 17.47 11.29 11.72
CA PHE A 368 16.93 12.49 11.09
C PHE A 368 17.64 12.82 9.76
N VAL A 369 16.83 13.21 8.77
CA VAL A 369 17.25 13.88 7.54
C VAL A 369 16.32 15.08 7.34
N GLY A 370 16.89 16.24 7.09
CA GLY A 370 16.12 17.47 6.86
C GLY A 370 15.57 17.55 5.43
N PRO A 371 14.69 18.54 5.17
CA PRO A 371 14.21 18.84 3.84
C PRO A 371 15.36 19.11 2.89
N THR A 372 15.37 18.43 1.74
CA THR A 372 16.39 18.59 0.71
C THR A 372 15.75 18.92 -0.62
N ILE A 373 16.27 19.94 -1.31
CA ILE A 373 15.75 20.40 -2.61
C ILE A 373 16.87 20.54 -3.60
N PHE A 374 16.73 19.89 -4.76
CA PHE A 374 17.57 20.05 -5.92
C PHE A 374 16.85 20.85 -7.00
N ASP A 375 17.56 21.76 -7.66
CA ASP A 375 17.13 22.45 -8.87
C ASP A 375 18.00 22.02 -10.07
N HIS A 376 17.61 22.45 -11.27
CA HIS A 376 18.31 22.15 -12.54
C HIS A 376 18.59 20.66 -12.74
N VAL A 377 17.73 19.79 -12.19
CA VAL A 377 17.80 18.35 -12.41
C VAL A 377 17.44 18.03 -13.87
N LYS A 378 18.30 17.28 -14.55
CA LYS A 378 18.09 16.88 -15.95
C LYS A 378 17.53 15.45 -16.02
N PRO A 379 16.79 15.11 -17.09
CA PRO A 379 16.44 13.71 -17.37
C PRO A 379 17.69 12.82 -17.37
N GLY A 380 17.61 11.63 -16.76
CA GLY A 380 18.75 10.71 -16.60
C GLY A 380 19.53 10.87 -15.30
N MET A 381 19.39 11.98 -14.57
CA MET A 381 19.94 12.10 -13.23
C MET A 381 19.14 11.23 -12.24
N THR A 382 19.84 10.43 -11.44
CA THR A 382 19.21 9.42 -10.59
C THR A 382 18.28 10.04 -9.52
N VAL A 383 18.64 11.21 -8.97
CA VAL A 383 17.77 11.93 -8.01
C VAL A 383 16.44 12.38 -8.62
N GLY A 384 16.38 12.56 -9.94
CA GLY A 384 15.17 12.93 -10.68
C GLY A 384 14.33 11.75 -11.15
N ASP A 385 14.92 10.56 -11.30
CA ASP A 385 14.30 9.45 -12.02
C ASP A 385 14.08 8.19 -11.17
N CYS A 386 14.82 8.05 -10.02
CA CYS A 386 14.70 6.90 -9.12
C CYS A 386 14.00 7.28 -7.79
N GLU A 387 13.35 6.32 -7.17
CA GLU A 387 12.75 6.49 -5.84
C GLU A 387 13.84 6.55 -4.75
N ILE A 388 13.88 7.62 -3.97
CA ILE A 388 14.83 7.80 -2.84
C ILE A 388 14.20 7.35 -1.52
N PHE A 389 12.89 7.53 -1.40
CA PHE A 389 12.10 7.22 -0.22
C PHE A 389 12.54 8.00 1.03
N GLY A 390 12.90 9.26 0.82
CA GLY A 390 13.40 10.20 1.82
C GLY A 390 12.91 11.63 1.56
N PRO A 391 13.19 12.60 2.44
CA PRO A 391 12.72 13.98 2.32
C PRO A 391 13.54 14.78 1.29
N VAL A 392 13.47 14.34 0.03
CA VAL A 392 14.25 14.89 -1.08
C VAL A 392 13.32 15.24 -2.25
N THR A 393 13.42 16.46 -2.75
CA THR A 393 12.69 16.97 -3.93
C THR A 393 13.66 17.32 -5.05
N SER A 394 13.32 16.94 -6.27
CA SER A 394 14.07 17.28 -7.48
C SER A 394 13.21 18.12 -8.43
N ILE A 395 13.77 19.22 -8.96
CA ILE A 395 13.09 20.15 -9.85
C ILE A 395 13.74 20.09 -11.22
N LYS A 396 12.92 19.81 -12.24
CA LYS A 396 13.24 19.88 -13.67
C LYS A 396 12.52 21.11 -14.22
N ARG A 397 13.28 22.07 -14.74
CA ARG A 397 12.71 23.26 -15.39
C ARG A 397 12.27 22.92 -16.80
N VAL A 398 11.06 23.33 -17.21
CA VAL A 398 10.46 22.98 -18.50
C VAL A 398 9.88 24.22 -19.19
N LYS A 399 9.74 24.17 -20.52
CA LYS A 399 9.19 25.27 -21.32
C LYS A 399 7.68 25.46 -21.13
N GLY A 400 6.99 24.41 -20.67
CA GLY A 400 5.55 24.43 -20.45
C GLY A 400 4.92 23.03 -20.43
N PHE A 401 3.61 22.99 -20.66
CA PHE A 401 2.77 21.79 -20.50
C PHE A 401 3.29 20.58 -21.30
N GLU A 402 3.61 20.73 -22.58
CA GLU A 402 3.95 19.60 -23.46
C GLU A 402 5.27 18.95 -23.06
N GLU A 403 6.31 19.74 -22.79
CA GLU A 403 7.60 19.21 -22.36
C GLU A 403 7.53 18.56 -20.95
N GLY A 404 6.83 19.22 -20.02
CA GLY A 404 6.64 18.66 -18.67
C GLY A 404 5.89 17.33 -18.71
N LEU A 405 4.80 17.25 -19.45
CA LEU A 405 4.04 16.00 -19.61
C LEU A 405 4.87 14.90 -20.28
N ALA A 406 5.67 15.24 -21.29
CA ALA A 406 6.55 14.26 -21.97
C ALA A 406 7.58 13.67 -21.00
N ILE A 407 8.27 14.52 -20.21
CA ILE A 407 9.25 14.08 -19.20
C ILE A 407 8.59 13.16 -18.14
N MET A 408 7.42 13.54 -17.63
CA MET A 408 6.69 12.75 -16.65
C MET A 408 6.29 11.38 -17.22
N ASN A 409 5.81 11.36 -18.47
CA ASN A 409 5.38 10.12 -19.11
C ASN A 409 6.54 9.20 -19.53
N ASP A 410 7.74 9.73 -19.71
CA ASP A 410 8.95 8.94 -20.06
C ASP A 410 9.48 8.14 -18.85
N ASN A 411 9.20 8.57 -17.62
CA ASN A 411 9.64 7.83 -16.44
C ASN A 411 9.07 6.39 -16.45
N ARG A 412 9.89 5.43 -16.00
CA ARG A 412 9.50 4.01 -15.91
C ARG A 412 8.36 3.75 -14.91
N PHE A 413 8.21 4.61 -13.90
CA PHE A 413 7.16 4.52 -12.89
C PHE A 413 5.96 5.37 -13.27
N ALA A 414 4.77 4.92 -12.92
CA ALA A 414 3.52 5.63 -13.19
C ALA A 414 2.47 5.37 -12.10
N ASN A 415 2.85 5.53 -10.84
CA ASN A 415 1.94 5.37 -9.71
C ASN A 415 1.03 6.61 -9.57
N GLY A 416 1.60 7.79 -9.31
CA GLY A 416 0.90 9.06 -9.20
C GLY A 416 1.43 10.13 -10.16
N SER A 417 0.54 11.01 -10.63
CA SER A 417 0.87 12.19 -11.44
C SER A 417 0.01 13.36 -11.03
N CYS A 418 0.61 14.56 -10.89
CA CYS A 418 -0.12 15.75 -10.48
C CYS A 418 0.10 16.91 -11.45
N ILE A 419 -0.91 17.78 -11.60
CA ILE A 419 -0.78 19.08 -12.27
C ILE A 419 -1.28 20.18 -11.34
N PHE A 420 -0.57 21.30 -11.34
CA PHE A 420 -0.94 22.53 -10.66
C PHE A 420 -1.17 23.62 -11.70
N THR A 421 -2.42 24.01 -11.91
CA THR A 421 -2.87 24.96 -12.91
C THR A 421 -4.25 25.49 -12.56
N GLN A 422 -4.59 26.68 -12.99
CA GLN A 422 -5.96 27.22 -12.96
C GLN A 422 -6.66 27.10 -14.32
N ASN A 423 -5.98 26.58 -15.34
CA ASN A 423 -6.51 26.40 -16.68
C ASN A 423 -7.20 25.02 -16.82
N GLY A 424 -8.52 25.03 -16.94
CA GLY A 424 -9.32 23.81 -17.07
C GLY A 424 -8.98 22.97 -18.30
N ASN A 425 -8.50 23.57 -19.39
CA ASN A 425 -8.08 22.83 -20.58
C ASN A 425 -6.79 22.05 -20.32
N TYR A 426 -5.79 22.66 -19.70
CA TYR A 426 -4.57 21.95 -19.30
C TYR A 426 -4.87 20.83 -18.31
N ALA A 427 -5.71 21.08 -17.32
CA ALA A 427 -6.13 20.06 -16.35
C ALA A 427 -6.78 18.85 -17.05
N ARG A 428 -7.72 19.09 -17.97
CA ARG A 428 -8.40 18.03 -18.72
C ARG A 428 -7.44 17.26 -19.64
N GLU A 429 -6.58 17.94 -20.38
CA GLU A 429 -5.60 17.31 -21.28
C GLU A 429 -4.57 16.51 -20.48
N PHE A 430 -4.17 17.01 -19.31
CA PHE A 430 -3.29 16.28 -18.41
C PHE A 430 -3.91 14.95 -17.95
N VAL A 431 -5.14 14.98 -17.44
CA VAL A 431 -5.86 13.77 -16.99
C VAL A 431 -5.99 12.75 -18.13
N ARG A 432 -6.25 13.20 -19.35
CA ARG A 432 -6.39 12.32 -20.51
C ARG A 432 -5.07 11.72 -21.00
N ARG A 433 -3.95 12.43 -20.82
CA ARG A 433 -2.67 12.10 -21.50
C ARG A 433 -1.58 11.61 -20.57
N THR A 434 -1.72 11.78 -19.23
CA THR A 434 -0.74 11.27 -18.27
C THR A 434 -0.82 9.75 -18.17
N ASN A 435 0.33 9.11 -17.95
CA ASN A 435 0.43 7.66 -17.71
C ASN A 435 0.19 7.27 -16.24
N GLY A 436 0.10 8.23 -15.32
CA GLY A 436 -0.13 7.95 -13.91
C GLY A 436 -1.46 7.25 -13.66
N GLY A 437 -1.46 6.24 -12.79
CA GLY A 437 -2.69 5.53 -12.44
C GLY A 437 -3.60 6.33 -11.48
N MET A 438 -2.99 7.18 -10.65
CA MET A 438 -3.69 8.11 -9.75
C MET A 438 -3.32 9.53 -10.11
N VAL A 439 -4.30 10.36 -10.45
CA VAL A 439 -4.07 11.69 -11.03
C VAL A 439 -4.64 12.77 -10.12
N GLY A 440 -3.82 13.78 -9.79
CA GLY A 440 -4.19 14.94 -9.01
C GLY A 440 -4.23 16.23 -9.85
N VAL A 441 -5.30 16.99 -9.71
CA VAL A 441 -5.39 18.37 -10.21
C VAL A 441 -5.42 19.30 -9.01
N ASN A 442 -4.36 20.09 -8.83
CA ASN A 442 -4.13 20.93 -7.63
C ASN A 442 -4.10 20.13 -6.30
N VAL A 443 -3.79 18.85 -6.38
CA VAL A 443 -3.65 17.92 -5.25
C VAL A 443 -2.33 17.17 -5.40
N GLY A 444 -1.44 17.27 -4.43
CA GLY A 444 -0.10 16.69 -4.49
C GLY A 444 -0.03 15.19 -4.13
N ILE A 445 -1.03 14.69 -3.39
CA ILE A 445 -1.15 13.24 -3.06
C ILE A 445 -2.55 12.77 -3.46
N PRO A 446 -2.77 12.32 -4.70
CA PRO A 446 -4.07 11.87 -5.17
C PRO A 446 -4.39 10.44 -4.73
N VAL A 447 -4.24 10.12 -3.44
CA VAL A 447 -4.64 8.81 -2.89
C VAL A 447 -6.16 8.70 -2.97
N PRO A 448 -6.69 7.66 -3.61
CA PRO A 448 -8.13 7.48 -3.70
C PRO A 448 -8.74 7.19 -2.33
N VAL A 449 -10.00 7.54 -2.15
CA VAL A 449 -10.81 7.04 -1.05
C VAL A 449 -11.04 5.53 -1.22
N ALA A 450 -11.32 4.81 -0.14
CA ALA A 450 -11.32 3.34 -0.10
C ALA A 450 -12.27 2.63 -1.09
N TYR A 451 -13.22 3.35 -1.68
CA TYR A 451 -14.15 2.82 -2.70
C TYR A 451 -13.54 2.68 -4.10
N PHE A 452 -12.37 3.29 -4.33
CA PHE A 452 -11.65 3.25 -5.60
C PHE A 452 -10.35 2.47 -5.46
N PRO A 453 -9.85 1.84 -6.55
CA PRO A 453 -8.60 1.10 -6.51
C PRO A 453 -7.39 2.05 -6.35
N PHE A 454 -6.37 1.58 -5.63
CA PHE A 454 -5.06 2.20 -5.60
C PHE A 454 -4.29 1.74 -6.84
N ALA A 455 -4.44 2.50 -7.93
CA ALA A 455 -4.01 2.11 -9.27
C ALA A 455 -2.61 2.62 -9.59
N GLY A 456 -1.62 1.73 -9.61
CA GLY A 456 -0.31 1.98 -10.20
C GLY A 456 -0.24 1.44 -11.64
N HIS A 457 0.57 2.07 -12.49
CA HIS A 457 0.81 1.61 -13.86
C HIS A 457 2.30 1.38 -14.09
N LYS A 458 2.68 0.85 -15.26
CA LYS A 458 4.06 0.53 -15.65
C LYS A 458 4.78 -0.29 -14.57
N ASP A 459 6.03 0.05 -14.25
CA ASP A 459 6.85 -0.64 -13.25
C ASP A 459 6.43 -0.38 -11.79
N SER A 460 5.39 0.45 -11.58
CA SER A 460 4.80 0.65 -10.25
C SER A 460 3.76 -0.40 -9.87
N PHE A 461 3.37 -1.29 -10.79
CA PHE A 461 2.41 -2.35 -10.52
C PHE A 461 2.60 -3.57 -11.44
N PHE A 462 2.52 -4.77 -10.85
CA PHE A 462 2.45 -6.04 -11.58
C PHE A 462 1.22 -6.82 -11.11
N GLY A 463 0.36 -7.21 -12.04
CA GLY A 463 -0.91 -7.88 -11.82
C GLY A 463 -2.02 -7.23 -12.64
N ASP A 464 -3.25 -7.70 -12.47
CA ASP A 464 -4.42 -7.18 -13.20
C ASP A 464 -5.38 -6.40 -12.32
N LEU A 465 -5.47 -6.76 -11.02
CA LEU A 465 -6.42 -6.19 -10.06
C LEU A 465 -5.67 -5.50 -8.93
N HIS A 466 -5.98 -4.23 -8.71
CA HIS A 466 -5.36 -3.41 -7.69
C HIS A 466 -5.97 -3.66 -6.30
N VAL A 467 -5.34 -3.11 -5.25
CA VAL A 467 -5.91 -3.12 -3.91
C VAL A 467 -7.07 -2.13 -3.79
N MET A 468 -7.98 -2.39 -2.87
CA MET A 468 -9.16 -1.59 -2.56
C MET A 468 -10.22 -1.54 -3.69
N GLY A 469 -11.33 -0.89 -3.42
CA GLY A 469 -12.43 -0.73 -4.35
C GLY A 469 -12.96 -2.05 -4.94
N ARG A 470 -13.47 -1.97 -6.15
CA ARG A 470 -14.00 -3.16 -6.86
C ARG A 470 -12.90 -4.13 -7.27
N ASP A 471 -11.70 -3.65 -7.56
CA ASP A 471 -10.54 -4.49 -7.90
C ASP A 471 -10.17 -5.39 -6.73
N GLY A 472 -10.14 -4.83 -5.50
CA GLY A 472 -9.86 -5.61 -4.30
C GLY A 472 -10.90 -6.71 -4.06
N VAL A 473 -12.19 -6.42 -4.27
CA VAL A 473 -13.25 -7.43 -4.20
C VAL A 473 -13.05 -8.52 -5.25
N ALA A 474 -12.76 -8.14 -6.50
CA ALA A 474 -12.52 -9.07 -7.60
C ALA A 474 -11.26 -9.93 -7.38
N PHE A 475 -10.21 -9.34 -6.79
CA PHE A 475 -8.97 -10.06 -6.47
C PHE A 475 -9.19 -11.18 -5.45
N TYR A 476 -10.03 -10.94 -4.45
CA TYR A 476 -10.32 -11.90 -3.37
C TYR A 476 -11.53 -12.80 -3.63
N THR A 477 -12.17 -12.71 -4.79
CA THR A 477 -13.31 -13.56 -5.16
C THR A 477 -13.14 -14.15 -6.56
N GLU A 478 -13.83 -15.26 -6.82
CA GLU A 478 -13.98 -15.79 -8.16
C GLU A 478 -15.46 -15.93 -8.53
N ALA A 479 -15.74 -15.82 -9.83
CA ALA A 479 -17.08 -15.94 -10.36
C ALA A 479 -17.45 -17.40 -10.58
N LYS A 480 -18.64 -17.80 -10.10
CA LYS A 480 -19.28 -19.08 -10.44
C LYS A 480 -20.59 -18.80 -11.16
N CYS A 481 -20.64 -19.11 -12.44
CA CYS A 481 -21.87 -18.99 -13.23
C CYS A 481 -22.66 -20.28 -13.19
N VAL A 482 -23.95 -20.17 -12.86
CA VAL A 482 -24.88 -21.30 -12.81
C VAL A 482 -25.99 -21.03 -13.84
N THR A 483 -26.10 -21.88 -14.84
CA THR A 483 -27.21 -21.86 -15.78
C THR A 483 -28.17 -22.97 -15.41
N SER A 484 -29.44 -22.62 -15.22
CA SER A 484 -30.51 -23.56 -14.82
C SER A 484 -31.57 -23.62 -15.90
N ARG A 485 -32.10 -24.83 -16.14
CA ARG A 485 -33.28 -25.06 -16.95
C ARG A 485 -34.25 -25.93 -16.15
N TRP A 486 -35.50 -25.51 -16.11
CA TRP A 486 -36.57 -26.24 -15.44
C TRP A 486 -37.55 -26.72 -16.52
N PHE A 487 -37.81 -28.02 -16.57
CA PHE A 487 -38.70 -28.63 -17.56
C PHE A 487 -40.16 -28.52 -17.10
N SER A 488 -41.06 -28.09 -18.01
CA SER A 488 -42.49 -28.25 -17.86
C SER A 488 -42.88 -29.70 -17.95
N GLU A 489 -44.15 -30.04 -17.63
CA GLU A 489 -44.66 -31.40 -17.78
C GLU A 489 -44.67 -31.85 -19.26
N GLU A 490 -44.80 -30.90 -20.20
CA GLU A 490 -44.68 -31.17 -21.64
C GLU A 490 -43.22 -31.45 -22.04
N ASP A 491 -42.27 -30.61 -21.55
CA ASP A 491 -40.82 -30.78 -21.82
C ASP A 491 -40.30 -32.13 -21.33
N LYS A 492 -40.82 -32.67 -20.23
CA LYS A 492 -40.42 -33.96 -19.67
C LYS A 492 -40.71 -35.16 -20.63
N GLN A 493 -41.62 -34.96 -21.57
CA GLN A 493 -42.01 -35.98 -22.55
C GLN A 493 -41.19 -35.87 -23.84
N GLU A 494 -40.52 -34.74 -24.08
CA GLU A 494 -39.64 -34.60 -25.26
C GLU A 494 -38.38 -35.44 -25.11
N LYS A 495 -38.07 -36.25 -26.10
CA LYS A 495 -36.77 -36.92 -26.21
C LYS A 495 -35.73 -35.90 -26.60
N CYS A 496 -35.08 -35.28 -25.61
CA CYS A 496 -33.97 -34.41 -25.87
C CYS A 496 -32.81 -35.17 -26.49
N VAL A 497 -32.48 -34.86 -27.72
CA VAL A 497 -31.41 -35.54 -28.48
C VAL A 497 -30.04 -34.87 -28.23
N SER A 498 -30.00 -33.67 -27.69
CA SER A 498 -28.76 -32.92 -27.42
C SER A 498 -28.88 -32.05 -26.19
N THR A 499 -27.83 -32.07 -25.34
CA THR A 499 -27.67 -31.14 -24.21
C THR A 499 -27.26 -29.72 -24.64
N TRP A 500 -26.87 -29.57 -25.92
CA TRP A 500 -26.52 -28.32 -26.57
C TRP A 500 -27.17 -28.27 -27.93
N ASP A 501 -28.29 -27.60 -28.00
CA ASP A 501 -28.94 -27.38 -29.30
C ASP A 501 -28.46 -26.08 -29.99
N GLY A 502 -27.25 -25.66 -29.77
CA GLY A 502 -26.48 -24.61 -30.48
C GLY A 502 -27.18 -23.66 -31.46
N THR A 503 -28.46 -23.76 -31.58
CA THR A 503 -29.29 -23.01 -32.51
C THR A 503 -29.69 -21.70 -31.85
N ILE A 504 -28.76 -20.71 -31.89
CA ILE A 504 -29.18 -19.32 -31.92
C ILE A 504 -29.88 -19.12 -33.28
N THR A 505 -31.12 -19.56 -33.39
CA THR A 505 -31.97 -19.19 -34.54
C THR A 505 -32.28 -17.69 -34.38
N ARG A 506 -31.43 -16.86 -34.96
CA ARG A 506 -31.85 -15.51 -35.35
C ARG A 506 -32.84 -15.70 -36.49
N LYS A 507 -34.13 -15.63 -36.18
CA LYS A 507 -35.18 -15.32 -37.18
C LYS A 507 -35.29 -13.81 -37.29
#